data_c4242fe78f8daf46600ccb22f950fab3
#
_entry.id   c4242fe78f8daf46600ccb22f950fab3
#
_cell.length_a   1.000
_cell.length_b   1.000
_cell.length_c   1.000
_cell.angle_alpha   90.00
_cell.angle_beta   90.00
_cell.angle_gamma   90.00
#
_symmetry.space_group_name_H-M   'P 1'
#
loop_
_entity.id
_entity.type
_entity.pdbx_description
1 polymer ?
#
loop_
_entity_poly.entity_id
_entity_poly.type
_entity_poly.pdbx_seq_one_letter_code
_entity_poly.pdbx_strand_id
1 'polypeptide(L)'
;AVIASHKSAGQPFHKLTFLADLGLTIQDAGMETIVARILAHQSEEGPFQLPMNIAAGYGGTGQEQWAWALCDAPLIVYALVKFGVGDEPEVQTAVTHLAQLVRDNGWPCAVSKELGKFRGPGRKDDPCPFANLAMLKAFSELDTWRDSPAAHIGAETLLTLWSESAARHPYMFFMGTDFRKLKVPFVWYDILHVLDVLTRFPWLRQDPRLRDMLQIVQEKADPQGSFTLESIWTAWKEWEFGQKKQPSRWLTLMAWRAMGRMAGEAPSS
;
A
#
# COMPACT_ATOMS: atom_id res chain seq x y z
N ALA A 1 -19.10 -4.07 -1.98
CA ALA A 1 -18.61 -5.31 -2.60
C ALA A 1 -17.91 -6.15 -1.53
N VAL A 2 -18.17 -7.45 -1.52
CA VAL A 2 -17.56 -8.41 -0.58
C VAL A 2 -16.16 -8.79 -1.08
N ILE A 3 -15.17 -8.74 -0.21
CA ILE A 3 -13.79 -9.06 -0.55
C ILE A 3 -13.57 -10.57 -0.46
N ALA A 4 -13.27 -11.20 -1.60
CA ALA A 4 -12.84 -12.59 -1.67
C ALA A 4 -11.31 -12.71 -1.90
N SER A 5 -10.66 -11.64 -2.33
CA SER A 5 -9.22 -11.57 -2.57
C SER A 5 -8.73 -10.13 -2.52
N HIS A 6 -7.69 -9.86 -1.74
CA HIS A 6 -7.05 -8.54 -1.64
C HIS A 6 -6.30 -8.12 -2.91
N LYS A 7 -5.93 -9.06 -3.77
CA LYS A 7 -5.24 -8.78 -5.05
C LYS A 7 -6.16 -8.21 -6.13
N SER A 8 -7.47 -8.27 -5.93
CA SER A 8 -8.41 -7.78 -6.94
C SER A 8 -8.38 -6.25 -7.00
N ALA A 9 -7.94 -5.72 -8.13
CA ALA A 9 -7.74 -4.28 -8.33
C ALA A 9 -9.01 -3.43 -8.24
N GLY A 10 -10.19 -4.05 -8.31
CA GLY A 10 -11.49 -3.38 -8.20
C GLY A 10 -12.02 -3.25 -6.76
N GLN A 11 -11.26 -3.71 -5.75
CA GLN A 11 -11.72 -3.67 -4.36
C GLN A 11 -11.90 -2.23 -3.85
N PRO A 12 -12.86 -2.00 -2.93
CA PRO A 12 -13.20 -0.66 -2.43
C PRO A 12 -12.01 0.08 -1.82
N PHE A 13 -11.18 -0.59 -1.04
CA PHE A 13 -10.03 0.04 -0.39
C PHE A 13 -8.96 0.52 -1.38
N HIS A 14 -8.76 -0.15 -2.52
CA HIS A 14 -7.89 0.35 -3.59
C HIS A 14 -8.46 1.61 -4.25
N LYS A 15 -9.78 1.68 -4.39
CA LYS A 15 -10.45 2.89 -4.90
C LYS A 15 -10.32 4.04 -3.92
N LEU A 16 -10.50 3.80 -2.62
CA LEU A 16 -10.29 4.81 -1.58
C LEU A 16 -8.85 5.35 -1.60
N THR A 17 -7.87 4.44 -1.67
CA THR A 17 -6.46 4.83 -1.78
C THR A 17 -6.20 5.70 -3.02
N PHE A 18 -6.80 5.35 -4.16
CA PHE A 18 -6.66 6.15 -5.38
C PHE A 18 -7.32 7.54 -5.26
N LEU A 19 -8.50 7.66 -4.65
CA LEU A 19 -9.12 8.96 -4.37
C LEU A 19 -8.23 9.83 -3.46
N ALA A 20 -7.60 9.21 -2.47
CA ALA A 20 -6.62 9.88 -1.60
C ALA A 20 -5.36 10.32 -2.37
N ASP A 21 -4.86 9.48 -3.27
CA ASP A 21 -3.70 9.79 -4.14
C ASP A 21 -4.03 10.93 -5.14
N LEU A 22 -5.31 11.08 -5.53
CA LEU A 22 -5.82 12.21 -6.34
C LEU A 22 -5.92 13.52 -5.54
N GLY A 23 -5.83 13.46 -4.21
CA GLY A 23 -5.90 14.64 -3.33
C GLY A 23 -7.32 15.02 -2.90
N LEU A 24 -8.31 14.11 -3.03
CA LEU A 24 -9.65 14.37 -2.48
C LEU A 24 -9.58 14.47 -0.96
N THR A 25 -10.47 15.29 -0.40
CA THR A 25 -10.62 15.54 1.03
C THR A 25 -12.07 15.31 1.47
N ILE A 26 -12.33 15.34 2.76
CA ILE A 26 -13.68 15.23 3.31
C ILE A 26 -14.63 16.35 2.79
N GLN A 27 -14.07 17.48 2.34
CA GLN A 27 -14.83 18.63 1.81
C GLN A 27 -15.35 18.40 0.38
N ASP A 28 -14.83 17.37 -0.32
CA ASP A 28 -15.27 17.07 -1.67
C ASP A 28 -16.64 16.36 -1.67
N ALA A 29 -17.44 16.60 -2.71
CA ALA A 29 -18.81 16.11 -2.78
C ALA A 29 -18.90 14.57 -2.60
N GLY A 30 -19.67 14.14 -1.62
CA GLY A 30 -19.92 12.72 -1.30
C GLY A 30 -18.85 12.07 -0.41
N MET A 31 -17.74 12.74 -0.13
CA MET A 31 -16.67 12.17 0.70
C MET A 31 -17.07 12.05 2.17
N GLU A 32 -17.82 13.01 2.71
CA GLU A 32 -18.36 12.94 4.07
C GLU A 32 -19.15 11.65 4.30
N THR A 33 -20.04 11.30 3.36
CA THR A 33 -20.83 10.07 3.44
C THR A 33 -19.95 8.81 3.40
N ILE A 34 -18.89 8.81 2.59
CA ILE A 34 -17.95 7.71 2.50
C ILE A 34 -17.18 7.55 3.81
N VAL A 35 -16.66 8.65 4.35
CA VAL A 35 -15.92 8.67 5.62
C VAL A 35 -16.80 8.19 6.76
N ALA A 36 -18.00 8.76 6.93
CA ALA A 36 -18.94 8.34 7.98
C ALA A 36 -19.27 6.84 7.92
N ARG A 37 -19.43 6.30 6.70
CA ARG A 37 -19.65 4.87 6.52
C ARG A 37 -18.46 4.00 6.92
N ILE A 38 -17.24 4.47 6.72
CA ILE A 38 -16.02 3.75 7.15
C ILE A 38 -15.93 3.76 8.67
N LEU A 39 -16.09 4.93 9.29
CA LEU A 39 -16.02 5.09 10.75
C LEU A 39 -17.06 4.24 11.48
N ALA A 40 -18.26 4.09 10.90
CA ALA A 40 -19.33 3.25 11.47
C ALA A 40 -18.99 1.74 11.52
N HIS A 41 -17.92 1.29 10.86
CA HIS A 41 -17.49 -0.10 10.85
C HIS A 41 -16.11 -0.31 11.49
N GLN A 42 -15.84 0.43 12.57
CA GLN A 42 -14.67 0.17 13.39
C GLN A 42 -14.85 -1.12 14.20
N SER A 43 -13.83 -1.96 14.26
CA SER A 43 -13.81 -3.15 15.11
C SER A 43 -13.58 -2.78 16.59
N GLU A 44 -13.92 -3.69 17.50
CA GLU A 44 -13.58 -3.55 18.94
C GLU A 44 -12.06 -3.43 19.18
N GLU A 45 -11.24 -4.00 18.28
CA GLU A 45 -9.78 -3.94 18.34
C GLU A 45 -9.22 -2.60 17.83
N GLY A 46 -10.02 -1.80 17.11
CA GLY A 46 -9.65 -0.50 16.55
C GLY A 46 -9.61 -0.41 15.03
N PRO A 47 -9.08 -1.37 14.26
CA PRO A 47 -9.04 -1.28 12.80
C PRO A 47 -10.43 -1.29 12.16
N PHE A 48 -10.57 -0.59 11.02
CA PHE A 48 -11.81 -0.54 10.25
C PHE A 48 -12.03 -1.83 9.47
N GLN A 49 -13.26 -2.32 9.48
CA GLN A 49 -13.66 -3.59 8.87
C GLN A 49 -14.28 -3.39 7.49
N LEU A 50 -14.11 -4.39 6.64
CA LEU A 50 -14.76 -4.52 5.35
C LEU A 50 -15.53 -5.85 5.27
N PRO A 51 -16.59 -5.95 4.46
CA PRO A 51 -17.27 -7.22 4.25
C PRO A 51 -16.36 -8.16 3.47
N MET A 52 -16.05 -9.31 4.05
CA MET A 52 -15.14 -10.32 3.50
C MET A 52 -15.76 -11.70 3.50
N ASN A 53 -15.47 -12.47 2.46
CA ASN A 53 -15.76 -13.90 2.39
C ASN A 53 -14.53 -14.65 1.91
N ILE A 54 -13.70 -15.09 2.85
CA ILE A 54 -12.50 -15.87 2.54
C ILE A 54 -12.84 -17.35 2.62
N ALA A 55 -12.59 -18.05 1.51
CA ALA A 55 -12.90 -19.48 1.41
C ALA A 55 -12.14 -20.32 2.44
N ALA A 56 -12.78 -21.39 2.93
CA ALA A 56 -12.22 -22.30 3.92
C ALA A 56 -10.89 -22.95 3.47
N GLY A 57 -10.71 -23.18 2.17
CA GLY A 57 -9.47 -23.70 1.61
C GLY A 57 -8.25 -22.79 1.80
N TYR A 58 -8.45 -21.50 2.11
CA TYR A 58 -7.40 -20.55 2.48
C TYR A 58 -7.34 -20.28 3.99
N GLY A 59 -8.02 -21.08 4.81
CA GLY A 59 -8.08 -20.93 6.26
C GLY A 59 -9.15 -19.93 6.75
N GLY A 60 -9.95 -19.37 5.85
CA GLY A 60 -11.10 -18.55 6.19
C GLY A 60 -12.30 -19.37 6.61
N THR A 61 -13.42 -18.72 6.93
CA THR A 61 -14.65 -19.38 7.39
C THR A 61 -15.57 -19.79 6.24
N GLY A 62 -15.39 -19.26 5.04
CA GLY A 62 -16.29 -19.45 3.89
C GLY A 62 -17.62 -18.71 4.04
N GLN A 63 -17.75 -17.84 5.05
CA GLN A 63 -18.94 -17.04 5.30
C GLN A 63 -18.63 -15.55 5.13
N GLU A 64 -19.65 -14.79 4.74
CA GLU A 64 -19.52 -13.32 4.71
C GLU A 64 -19.56 -12.76 6.13
N GLN A 65 -18.59 -11.91 6.44
CA GLN A 65 -18.47 -11.25 7.72
C GLN A 65 -17.71 -9.94 7.61
N TRP A 66 -17.91 -9.05 8.56
CA TRP A 66 -17.10 -7.86 8.73
C TRP A 66 -15.77 -8.24 9.39
N ALA A 67 -14.68 -7.86 8.76
CA ALA A 67 -13.34 -8.23 9.19
C ALA A 67 -12.30 -7.24 8.66
N TRP A 68 -11.09 -7.27 9.22
CA TRP A 68 -9.95 -6.53 8.73
C TRP A 68 -8.74 -7.44 8.49
N ALA A 69 -7.85 -7.00 7.62
CA ALA A 69 -6.54 -7.61 7.41
C ALA A 69 -5.47 -6.52 7.23
N LEU A 70 -4.22 -6.83 7.53
CA LEU A 70 -3.09 -5.91 7.27
C LEU A 70 -2.89 -5.61 5.77
N CYS A 71 -3.63 -6.26 4.89
CA CYS A 71 -3.65 -5.95 3.45
C CYS A 71 -4.62 -4.82 3.06
N ASP A 72 -5.55 -4.44 3.93
CA ASP A 72 -6.57 -3.42 3.66
C ASP A 72 -6.65 -2.35 4.75
N ALA A 73 -6.67 -2.71 6.03
CA ALA A 73 -6.87 -1.77 7.13
C ALA A 73 -5.87 -0.60 7.14
N PRO A 74 -4.56 -0.78 6.90
CA PRO A 74 -3.63 0.34 6.82
C PRO A 74 -3.90 1.26 5.63
N LEU A 75 -4.41 0.73 4.51
CA LEU A 75 -4.77 1.53 3.33
C LEU A 75 -6.02 2.36 3.57
N ILE A 76 -6.95 1.86 4.39
CA ILE A 76 -8.11 2.63 4.87
C ILE A 76 -7.64 3.77 5.77
N VAL A 77 -6.74 3.49 6.73
CA VAL A 77 -6.13 4.52 7.57
C VAL A 77 -5.44 5.59 6.72
N TYR A 78 -4.61 5.19 5.76
CA TYR A 78 -3.97 6.11 4.81
C TYR A 78 -5.00 7.03 4.13
N ALA A 79 -6.08 6.45 3.61
CA ALA A 79 -7.11 7.22 2.93
C ALA A 79 -7.80 8.22 3.86
N LEU A 80 -8.16 7.81 5.09
CA LEU A 80 -8.78 8.69 6.09
C LEU A 80 -7.87 9.85 6.50
N VAL A 81 -6.56 9.59 6.70
CA VAL A 81 -5.58 10.65 6.96
C VAL A 81 -5.51 11.64 5.80
N LYS A 82 -5.43 11.16 4.56
CA LYS A 82 -5.43 12.01 3.36
C LYS A 82 -6.73 12.78 3.16
N PHE A 83 -7.85 12.24 3.59
CA PHE A 83 -9.14 12.93 3.54
C PHE A 83 -9.28 14.03 4.61
N GLY A 84 -8.29 14.18 5.51
CA GLY A 84 -8.26 15.22 6.53
C GLY A 84 -8.94 14.84 7.84
N VAL A 85 -9.18 13.55 8.09
CA VAL A 85 -9.76 13.03 9.35
C VAL A 85 -8.77 12.18 10.16
N GLY A 86 -7.47 12.40 9.93
CA GLY A 86 -6.40 11.64 10.60
C GLY A 86 -6.37 11.80 12.11
N ASP A 87 -6.80 12.95 12.64
CA ASP A 87 -6.78 13.25 14.07
C ASP A 87 -8.00 12.69 14.82
N GLU A 88 -8.98 12.11 14.13
CA GLU A 88 -10.14 11.49 14.79
C GLU A 88 -9.68 10.33 15.68
N PRO A 89 -10.25 10.22 16.91
CA PRO A 89 -9.88 9.19 17.89
C PRO A 89 -9.96 7.76 17.34
N GLU A 90 -10.92 7.50 16.47
CA GLU A 90 -11.12 6.22 15.79
C GLU A 90 -9.94 5.88 14.88
N VAL A 91 -9.43 6.87 14.14
CA VAL A 91 -8.28 6.69 13.23
C VAL A 91 -7.01 6.48 14.05
N GLN A 92 -6.81 7.25 15.12
CA GLN A 92 -5.66 7.10 16.02
C GLN A 92 -5.66 5.74 16.74
N THR A 93 -6.83 5.24 17.15
CA THR A 93 -6.98 3.90 17.73
C THR A 93 -6.62 2.82 16.71
N ALA A 94 -7.11 2.94 15.48
CA ALA A 94 -6.81 1.99 14.42
C ALA A 94 -5.31 1.92 14.10
N VAL A 95 -4.65 3.06 13.91
CA VAL A 95 -3.21 3.08 13.60
C VAL A 95 -2.37 2.53 14.74
N THR A 96 -2.74 2.84 15.98
CA THR A 96 -2.03 2.35 17.17
C THR A 96 -2.09 0.83 17.27
N HIS A 97 -3.27 0.24 17.10
CA HIS A 97 -3.42 -1.22 17.10
C HIS A 97 -2.60 -1.87 15.98
N LEU A 98 -2.71 -1.36 14.75
CA LEU A 98 -1.98 -1.90 13.60
C LEU A 98 -0.46 -1.79 13.77
N ALA A 99 0.02 -0.71 14.37
CA ALA A 99 1.44 -0.50 14.66
C ALA A 99 2.00 -1.55 15.63
N GLN A 100 1.23 -1.93 16.66
CA GLN A 100 1.62 -2.92 17.67
C GLN A 100 1.79 -4.34 17.11
N LEU A 101 1.30 -4.61 15.90
CA LEU A 101 1.44 -5.92 15.24
C LEU A 101 2.83 -6.13 14.60
N VAL A 102 3.68 -5.12 14.60
CA VAL A 102 5.05 -5.23 14.08
C VAL A 102 5.87 -6.22 14.91
N ARG A 103 6.71 -7.00 14.23
CA ARG A 103 7.68 -7.91 14.82
C ARG A 103 9.09 -7.41 14.50
N ASP A 104 10.12 -8.03 15.05
CA ASP A 104 11.52 -7.68 14.78
C ASP A 104 11.89 -7.76 13.29
N ASN A 105 11.15 -8.57 12.51
CA ASN A 105 11.34 -8.75 11.07
C ASN A 105 10.23 -8.09 10.21
N GLY A 106 9.45 -7.17 10.77
CA GLY A 106 8.37 -6.46 10.08
C GLY A 106 6.98 -7.00 10.38
N TRP A 107 5.97 -6.44 9.72
CA TRP A 107 4.59 -6.86 9.88
C TRP A 107 4.34 -8.23 9.25
N PRO A 108 3.71 -9.17 10.01
CA PRO A 108 3.30 -10.47 9.49
C PRO A 108 2.04 -10.35 8.62
N CYS A 109 1.60 -11.47 8.05
CA CYS A 109 0.22 -11.58 7.59
C CYS A 109 -0.69 -11.76 8.81
N ALA A 110 -1.33 -10.66 9.25
CA ALA A 110 -2.28 -10.66 10.37
C ALA A 110 -3.66 -10.21 9.92
N VAL A 111 -4.66 -10.77 10.56
CA VAL A 111 -6.09 -10.54 10.27
C VAL A 111 -6.88 -10.57 11.57
N SER A 112 -8.07 -10.00 11.56
CA SER A 112 -9.00 -10.06 12.69
C SER A 112 -9.48 -11.49 12.97
N LYS A 113 -9.94 -11.72 14.19
CA LYS A 113 -10.42 -13.04 14.67
C LYS A 113 -11.53 -13.66 13.80
N GLU A 114 -12.34 -12.82 13.19
CA GLU A 114 -13.47 -13.21 12.33
C GLU A 114 -13.00 -14.00 11.09
N LEU A 115 -11.79 -13.74 10.60
CA LEU A 115 -11.24 -14.48 9.45
C LEU A 115 -10.62 -15.84 9.82
N GLY A 116 -10.76 -16.27 11.07
CA GLY A 116 -10.35 -17.60 11.53
C GLY A 116 -8.84 -17.81 11.45
N LYS A 117 -8.41 -18.80 10.68
CA LYS A 117 -6.99 -19.15 10.48
C LYS A 117 -6.45 -18.63 9.15
N PHE A 118 -7.17 -17.72 8.49
CA PHE A 118 -6.74 -17.17 7.22
C PHE A 118 -5.36 -16.52 7.36
N ARG A 119 -4.54 -16.86 6.40
CA ARG A 119 -3.19 -16.31 6.26
C ARG A 119 -2.83 -16.28 4.79
N GLY A 120 -2.17 -15.21 4.37
CA GLY A 120 -1.58 -15.15 3.04
C GLY A 120 -0.50 -16.21 2.82
N PRO A 121 -0.01 -16.34 1.59
CA PRO A 121 1.06 -17.28 1.27
C PRO A 121 2.34 -16.93 2.04
N GLY A 122 3.08 -17.95 2.47
CA GLY A 122 4.32 -17.81 3.23
C GLY A 122 4.30 -18.64 4.51
N ARG A 123 5.43 -18.65 5.22
CA ARG A 123 5.55 -19.28 6.52
C ARG A 123 4.96 -18.38 7.60
N LYS A 124 4.60 -18.95 8.76
CA LYS A 124 4.03 -18.18 9.87
C LYS A 124 4.94 -17.06 10.35
N ASP A 125 6.24 -17.27 10.29
CA ASP A 125 7.25 -16.36 10.80
C ASP A 125 7.79 -15.38 9.73
N ASP A 126 7.37 -15.55 8.45
CA ASP A 126 7.74 -14.64 7.39
C ASP A 126 7.02 -13.29 7.58
N PRO A 127 7.71 -12.16 7.29
CA PRO A 127 7.04 -10.88 7.17
C PRO A 127 6.16 -10.88 5.91
N CYS A 128 5.08 -10.11 5.92
CA CYS A 128 4.26 -9.90 4.73
C CYS A 128 4.71 -8.62 3.99
N PRO A 129 5.33 -8.71 2.82
CA PRO A 129 5.81 -7.53 2.10
C PRO A 129 4.73 -6.48 1.83
N PHE A 130 3.52 -6.92 1.48
CA PHE A 130 2.42 -6.01 1.24
C PHE A 130 1.87 -5.36 2.52
N ALA A 131 1.83 -6.07 3.64
CA ALA A 131 1.46 -5.48 4.93
C ALA A 131 2.48 -4.40 5.36
N ASN A 132 3.78 -4.66 5.20
CA ASN A 132 4.83 -3.67 5.47
C ASN A 132 4.66 -2.43 4.57
N LEU A 133 4.42 -2.62 3.28
CA LEU A 133 4.19 -1.53 2.34
C LEU A 133 2.96 -0.69 2.71
N ALA A 134 1.84 -1.34 3.04
CA ALA A 134 0.60 -0.67 3.40
C ALA A 134 0.72 0.11 4.72
N MET A 135 1.38 -0.47 5.73
CA MET A 135 1.66 0.22 6.99
C MET A 135 2.56 1.43 6.79
N LEU A 136 3.65 1.29 6.03
CA LEU A 136 4.53 2.41 5.72
C LEU A 136 3.82 3.50 4.91
N LYS A 137 2.91 3.13 4.00
CA LYS A 137 2.08 4.11 3.28
C LYS A 137 1.24 4.95 4.26
N ALA A 138 0.62 4.32 5.25
CA ALA A 138 -0.12 5.04 6.28
C ALA A 138 0.80 5.90 7.16
N PHE A 139 1.92 5.35 7.62
CA PHE A 139 2.87 6.04 8.47
C PHE A 139 3.52 7.25 7.80
N SER A 140 3.69 7.23 6.48
CA SER A 140 4.27 8.35 5.73
C SER A 140 3.46 9.65 5.81
N GLU A 141 2.19 9.58 6.16
CA GLU A 141 1.28 10.72 6.29
C GLU A 141 1.02 11.12 7.77
N LEU A 142 1.65 10.43 8.72
CA LEU A 142 1.47 10.63 10.16
C LEU A 142 2.81 11.01 10.82
N ASP A 143 2.97 12.27 11.23
CA ASP A 143 4.24 12.77 11.77
C ASP A 143 4.73 11.98 12.98
N THR A 144 3.83 11.56 13.87
CA THR A 144 4.14 10.72 15.04
C THR A 144 4.72 9.36 14.65
N TRP A 145 4.35 8.83 13.50
CA TRP A 145 4.72 7.47 13.09
C TRP A 145 5.84 7.44 12.03
N ARG A 146 6.07 8.54 11.32
CA ARG A 146 7.02 8.60 10.19
C ARG A 146 8.45 8.24 10.58
N ASP A 147 8.87 8.56 11.79
CA ASP A 147 10.23 8.25 12.29
C ASP A 147 10.18 7.30 13.50
N SER A 148 9.14 6.47 13.60
CA SER A 148 8.98 5.49 14.67
C SER A 148 9.87 4.26 14.45
N PRO A 149 10.25 3.53 15.52
CA PRO A 149 10.95 2.25 15.39
C PRO A 149 10.23 1.26 14.47
N ALA A 150 8.90 1.25 14.49
CA ALA A 150 8.09 0.40 13.63
C ALA A 150 8.26 0.77 12.14
N ALA A 151 8.35 2.07 11.81
CA ALA A 151 8.60 2.51 10.44
C ALA A 151 9.99 2.04 9.96
N HIS A 152 11.01 2.17 10.80
CA HIS A 152 12.37 1.69 10.49
C HIS A 152 12.40 0.18 10.25
N ILE A 153 11.76 -0.61 11.11
CA ILE A 153 11.66 -2.08 10.94
C ILE A 153 10.98 -2.43 9.62
N GLY A 154 9.84 -1.81 9.31
CA GLY A 154 9.09 -2.06 8.08
C GLY A 154 9.86 -1.70 6.82
N ALA A 155 10.54 -0.57 6.82
CA ALA A 155 11.36 -0.13 5.70
C ALA A 155 12.56 -1.05 5.49
N GLU A 156 13.28 -1.42 6.57
CA GLU A 156 14.39 -2.37 6.49
C GLU A 156 13.92 -3.73 5.97
N THR A 157 12.73 -4.18 6.35
CA THR A 157 12.13 -5.40 5.82
C THR A 157 11.98 -5.34 4.30
N LEU A 158 11.44 -4.26 3.73
CA LEU A 158 11.28 -4.12 2.28
C LEU A 158 12.61 -4.02 1.55
N LEU A 159 13.57 -3.28 2.12
CA LEU A 159 14.89 -3.11 1.53
C LEU A 159 15.73 -4.39 1.57
N THR A 160 15.62 -5.18 2.64
CA THR A 160 16.25 -6.50 2.74
C THR A 160 15.65 -7.48 1.74
N LEU A 161 14.32 -7.48 1.58
CA LEU A 161 13.65 -8.28 0.56
C LEU A 161 14.10 -7.90 -0.86
N TRP A 162 14.43 -6.65 -1.11
CA TRP A 162 15.01 -6.22 -2.38
C TRP A 162 16.42 -6.82 -2.59
N SER A 163 17.32 -6.60 -1.64
CA SER A 163 18.72 -7.03 -1.78
C SER A 163 18.91 -8.54 -1.75
N GLU A 164 18.04 -9.28 -1.06
CA GLU A 164 18.10 -10.73 -0.93
C GLU A 164 17.13 -11.49 -1.85
N SER A 165 16.38 -10.81 -2.71
CA SER A 165 15.25 -11.34 -3.47
C SER A 165 15.55 -12.60 -4.29
N ALA A 166 16.79 -12.75 -4.78
CA ALA A 166 17.21 -13.92 -5.55
C ALA A 166 17.43 -15.18 -4.68
N ALA A 167 17.80 -15.00 -3.39
CA ALA A 167 18.17 -16.09 -2.50
C ALA A 167 17.14 -16.34 -1.41
N ARG A 168 16.46 -15.30 -0.95
CA ARG A 168 15.58 -15.34 0.21
C ARG A 168 14.39 -14.39 0.04
N HIS A 169 13.20 -14.94 -0.02
CA HIS A 169 11.97 -14.16 -0.09
C HIS A 169 10.78 -14.95 0.46
N PRO A 170 9.76 -14.30 1.01
CA PRO A 170 8.48 -14.93 1.29
C PRO A 170 7.83 -15.45 0.01
N TYR A 171 7.12 -16.56 0.11
CA TYR A 171 6.43 -17.18 -1.03
C TYR A 171 5.59 -16.16 -1.81
N MET A 172 5.69 -16.15 -3.13
CA MET A 172 5.05 -15.22 -4.09
C MET A 172 5.55 -13.76 -4.04
N PHE A 173 6.52 -13.42 -3.21
CA PHE A 173 7.01 -12.05 -3.07
C PHE A 173 8.49 -11.90 -3.46
N PHE A 174 8.93 -12.59 -4.48
CA PHE A 174 10.23 -12.30 -5.06
C PHE A 174 10.14 -11.06 -5.96
N MET A 175 11.16 -10.21 -5.94
CA MET A 175 11.20 -8.96 -6.69
C MET A 175 11.75 -9.16 -8.10
N GLY A 176 11.15 -10.09 -8.86
CA GLY A 176 11.53 -10.45 -10.21
C GLY A 176 10.91 -9.56 -11.30
N THR A 177 10.80 -10.10 -12.50
CA THR A 177 10.36 -9.36 -13.70
C THR A 177 9.00 -8.69 -13.54
N ASP A 178 8.02 -9.35 -12.92
CA ASP A 178 6.68 -8.78 -12.76
C ASP A 178 6.65 -7.64 -11.72
N PHE A 179 7.43 -7.75 -10.65
CA PHE A 179 7.62 -6.68 -9.67
C PHE A 179 8.21 -5.42 -10.31
N ARG A 180 9.13 -5.58 -11.27
CA ARG A 180 9.83 -4.47 -11.93
C ARG A 180 9.02 -3.78 -13.02
N LYS A 181 7.83 -4.29 -13.38
CA LYS A 181 6.94 -3.64 -14.35
C LYS A 181 6.28 -2.40 -13.78
N LEU A 182 6.25 -1.34 -14.59
CA LEU A 182 5.53 -0.12 -14.24
C LEU A 182 4.02 -0.31 -14.34
N LYS A 183 3.32 -0.04 -13.23
CA LYS A 183 1.87 -0.19 -13.08
C LYS A 183 1.30 0.97 -12.25
N VAL A 184 0.13 1.43 -12.60
CA VAL A 184 -0.70 2.32 -11.78
C VAL A 184 -2.19 1.98 -12.02
N PRO A 185 -3.11 2.32 -11.11
CA PRO A 185 -2.86 2.87 -9.79
C PRO A 185 -2.19 1.85 -8.86
N PHE A 186 -1.74 2.30 -7.70
CA PHE A 186 -1.06 1.45 -6.72
C PHE A 186 -2.04 0.47 -6.05
N VAL A 187 -2.07 -0.75 -6.55
CA VAL A 187 -2.98 -1.82 -6.10
C VAL A 187 -2.22 -2.88 -5.32
N TRP A 188 -1.09 -3.32 -5.83
CA TRP A 188 -0.35 -4.43 -5.26
C TRP A 188 1.12 -4.08 -5.07
N TYR A 189 1.92 -5.06 -4.78
CA TYR A 189 3.34 -4.96 -4.49
C TYR A 189 4.14 -4.92 -5.82
N ASP A 190 4.66 -3.76 -6.20
CA ASP A 190 5.51 -3.54 -7.35
C ASP A 190 6.55 -2.44 -7.07
N ILE A 191 7.55 -2.33 -7.94
CA ILE A 191 8.70 -1.44 -7.75
C ILE A 191 8.30 0.02 -7.58
N LEU A 192 7.37 0.51 -8.39
CA LEU A 192 6.97 1.92 -8.33
C LEU A 192 6.14 2.22 -7.07
N HIS A 193 5.28 1.29 -6.63
CA HIS A 193 4.54 1.43 -5.38
C HIS A 193 5.49 1.43 -4.17
N VAL A 194 6.47 0.52 -4.15
CA VAL A 194 7.50 0.50 -3.09
C VAL A 194 8.28 1.80 -3.09
N LEU A 195 8.73 2.29 -4.25
CA LEU A 195 9.43 3.57 -4.37
C LEU A 195 8.55 4.75 -3.94
N ASP A 196 7.29 4.82 -4.38
CA ASP A 196 6.38 5.90 -3.96
C ASP A 196 6.28 5.99 -2.43
N VAL A 197 6.22 4.85 -1.75
CA VAL A 197 6.12 4.82 -0.29
C VAL A 197 7.46 5.12 0.36
N LEU A 198 8.53 4.40 0.03
CA LEU A 198 9.82 4.53 0.73
C LEU A 198 10.48 5.91 0.53
N THR A 199 10.28 6.55 -0.62
CA THR A 199 10.83 7.90 -0.87
C THR A 199 10.17 9.00 -0.04
N ARG A 200 9.04 8.73 0.62
CA ARG A 200 8.39 9.65 1.56
C ARG A 200 9.11 9.76 2.90
N PHE A 201 10.06 8.87 3.18
CA PHE A 201 10.85 8.84 4.40
C PHE A 201 12.21 9.53 4.17
N PRO A 202 12.45 10.75 4.69
CA PRO A 202 13.68 11.51 4.42
C PRO A 202 14.95 10.77 4.81
N TRP A 203 14.89 9.96 5.87
CA TRP A 203 16.03 9.19 6.38
C TRP A 203 16.46 8.02 5.45
N LEU A 204 15.62 7.64 4.44
CA LEU A 204 15.96 6.63 3.42
C LEU A 204 16.67 7.21 2.18
N ARG A 205 16.73 8.53 2.00
CA ARG A 205 17.25 9.16 0.77
C ARG A 205 18.68 8.74 0.41
N GLN A 206 19.47 8.37 1.39
CA GLN A 206 20.86 7.95 1.19
C GLN A 206 21.03 6.43 1.06
N ASP A 207 19.96 5.64 1.22
CA ASP A 207 20.04 4.18 1.12
C ASP A 207 20.35 3.74 -0.32
N PRO A 208 21.44 2.99 -0.55
CA PRO A 208 21.84 2.55 -1.89
C PRO A 208 20.79 1.61 -2.52
N ARG A 209 20.14 0.78 -1.72
CA ARG A 209 19.10 -0.17 -2.20
C ARG A 209 17.90 0.55 -2.81
N LEU A 210 17.54 1.70 -2.24
CA LEU A 210 16.48 2.56 -2.78
C LEU A 210 16.90 3.22 -4.09
N ARG A 211 18.17 3.63 -4.19
CA ARG A 211 18.73 4.17 -5.44
C ARG A 211 18.77 3.13 -6.55
N ASP A 212 19.14 1.89 -6.24
CA ASP A 212 19.13 0.78 -7.21
C ASP A 212 17.73 0.56 -7.80
N MET A 213 16.71 0.54 -6.95
CA MET A 213 15.32 0.44 -7.42
C MET A 213 14.93 1.64 -8.30
N LEU A 214 15.32 2.85 -7.90
CA LEU A 214 15.02 4.08 -8.63
C LEU A 214 15.66 4.09 -10.01
N GLN A 215 16.90 3.65 -10.11
CA GLN A 215 17.61 3.54 -11.40
C GLN A 215 16.84 2.67 -12.39
N ILE A 216 16.30 1.52 -11.96
CA ILE A 216 15.50 0.64 -12.81
C ILE A 216 14.25 1.36 -13.35
N VAL A 217 13.65 2.24 -12.57
CA VAL A 217 12.52 3.04 -13.05
C VAL A 217 12.98 4.13 -13.99
N GLN A 218 14.07 4.85 -13.67
CA GLN A 218 14.63 5.91 -14.51
C GLN A 218 15.00 5.43 -15.91
N GLU A 219 15.56 4.24 -16.04
CA GLU A 219 15.96 3.63 -17.32
C GLU A 219 14.77 3.34 -18.25
N LYS A 220 13.53 3.41 -17.74
CA LYS A 220 12.30 3.18 -18.51
C LYS A 220 11.66 4.46 -19.05
N ALA A 221 12.23 5.62 -18.72
CA ALA A 221 11.77 6.88 -19.28
C ALA A 221 12.07 6.95 -20.79
N ASP A 222 11.14 7.51 -21.55
CA ASP A 222 11.41 7.86 -22.92
C ASP A 222 12.32 9.11 -23.02
N PRO A 223 12.80 9.50 -24.22
CA PRO A 223 13.65 10.68 -24.36
C PRO A 223 13.01 12.01 -23.92
N GLN A 224 11.69 12.05 -23.77
CA GLN A 224 10.92 13.20 -23.27
C GLN A 224 10.70 13.13 -21.75
N GLY A 225 11.19 12.10 -21.06
CA GLY A 225 11.02 11.88 -19.64
C GLY A 225 9.64 11.34 -19.24
N SER A 226 8.89 10.79 -20.20
CA SER A 226 7.58 10.22 -19.95
C SER A 226 7.66 8.69 -19.78
N PHE A 227 6.65 8.11 -19.13
CA PHE A 227 6.61 6.69 -18.83
C PHE A 227 5.38 6.01 -19.41
N THR A 228 5.58 4.82 -20.00
CA THR A 228 4.51 3.97 -20.51
C THR A 228 4.31 2.76 -19.61
N LEU A 229 3.05 2.38 -19.37
CA LEU A 229 2.75 1.21 -18.55
C LEU A 229 3.24 -0.08 -19.20
N GLU A 230 3.82 -0.97 -18.42
CA GLU A 230 4.25 -2.31 -18.85
C GLU A 230 3.20 -3.38 -18.48
N SER A 231 2.32 -3.06 -17.54
CA SER A 231 1.17 -3.88 -17.15
C SER A 231 0.01 -2.99 -16.73
N ILE A 232 -1.22 -3.49 -16.89
CA ILE A 232 -2.44 -2.76 -16.54
C ILE A 232 -3.32 -3.60 -15.62
N TRP A 233 -4.13 -2.92 -14.82
CA TRP A 233 -5.18 -3.53 -14.03
C TRP A 233 -6.49 -3.49 -14.82
N THR A 234 -7.07 -4.63 -15.15
CA THR A 234 -8.30 -4.72 -15.97
C THR A 234 -9.46 -3.93 -15.38
N ALA A 235 -9.55 -3.85 -14.06
CA ALA A 235 -10.58 -3.05 -13.38
C ALA A 235 -10.47 -1.53 -13.63
N TRP A 236 -9.34 -1.06 -14.19
CA TRP A 236 -9.02 0.34 -14.43
C TRP A 236 -8.81 0.66 -15.93
N LYS A 237 -9.25 -0.23 -16.82
CA LYS A 237 -9.04 -0.13 -18.27
C LYS A 237 -9.65 1.12 -18.92
N GLU A 238 -10.66 1.75 -18.28
CA GLU A 238 -11.33 2.96 -18.80
C GLU A 238 -10.57 4.25 -18.46
N TRP A 239 -9.53 4.18 -17.64
CA TRP A 239 -8.68 5.32 -17.29
C TRP A 239 -7.56 5.52 -18.32
N GLU A 240 -6.96 6.71 -18.37
CA GLU A 240 -5.85 7.00 -19.31
C GLU A 240 -4.68 6.04 -19.14
N PHE A 241 -4.45 5.58 -17.92
CA PHE A 241 -3.44 4.56 -17.58
C PHE A 241 -3.94 3.10 -17.76
N GLY A 242 -5.10 2.91 -18.31
CA GLY A 242 -5.64 1.58 -18.64
C GLY A 242 -5.13 1.00 -19.97
N GLN A 243 -4.03 1.51 -20.51
CA GLN A 243 -3.45 1.13 -21.79
C GLN A 243 -1.91 1.08 -21.72
N LYS A 244 -1.25 0.47 -22.73
CA LYS A 244 0.21 0.28 -22.80
C LYS A 244 0.81 0.80 -24.12
N LYS A 245 0.09 1.64 -24.83
CA LYS A 245 0.48 2.08 -26.18
C LYS A 245 1.15 3.45 -26.18
N GLN A 246 0.82 4.28 -25.22
CA GLN A 246 1.28 5.67 -25.12
C GLN A 246 1.71 5.96 -23.69
N PRO A 247 2.59 6.93 -23.47
CA PRO A 247 2.92 7.41 -22.15
C PRO A 247 1.66 7.82 -21.35
N SER A 248 1.66 7.51 -20.07
CA SER A 248 0.59 7.87 -19.14
C SER A 248 1.02 9.08 -18.32
N ARG A 249 0.17 10.09 -18.26
CA ARG A 249 0.41 11.28 -17.44
C ARG A 249 0.45 10.91 -15.95
N TRP A 250 -0.47 10.05 -15.52
CA TRP A 250 -0.52 9.61 -14.13
C TRP A 250 0.70 8.80 -13.72
N LEU A 251 1.12 7.84 -14.54
CA LEU A 251 2.35 7.06 -14.29
C LEU A 251 3.57 7.98 -14.26
N THR A 252 3.68 8.90 -15.21
CA THR A 252 4.79 9.85 -15.32
C THR A 252 4.86 10.73 -14.07
N LEU A 253 3.72 11.25 -13.60
CA LEU A 253 3.65 12.03 -12.37
C LEU A 253 4.13 11.22 -11.16
N MET A 254 3.68 9.97 -11.00
CA MET A 254 4.08 9.12 -9.87
C MET A 254 5.57 8.80 -9.88
N ALA A 255 6.14 8.51 -11.05
CA ALA A 255 7.57 8.27 -11.20
C ALA A 255 8.40 9.52 -10.85
N TRP A 256 8.05 10.67 -11.40
CA TRP A 256 8.76 11.94 -11.11
C TRP A 256 8.61 12.38 -9.66
N ARG A 257 7.47 12.15 -9.00
CA ARG A 257 7.32 12.43 -7.56
C ARG A 257 8.28 11.60 -6.71
N ALA A 258 8.48 10.33 -7.04
CA ALA A 258 9.45 9.49 -6.33
C ALA A 258 10.89 9.99 -6.57
N MET A 259 11.24 10.37 -7.80
CA MET A 259 12.55 10.92 -8.16
C MET A 259 12.83 12.25 -7.45
N GLY A 260 11.88 13.18 -7.46
CA GLY A 260 11.99 14.48 -6.82
C GLY A 260 12.22 14.37 -5.31
N ARG A 261 11.49 13.45 -4.63
CA ARG A 261 11.70 13.19 -3.21
C ARG A 261 13.12 12.68 -2.92
N MET A 262 13.67 11.83 -3.78
CA MET A 262 15.05 11.35 -3.65
C MET A 262 16.08 12.45 -3.90
N ALA A 263 15.80 13.40 -4.79
CA ALA A 263 16.63 14.57 -5.02
C ALA A 263 16.54 15.61 -3.88
N GLY A 264 15.62 15.45 -2.94
CA GLY A 264 15.42 16.40 -1.85
C GLY A 264 14.51 17.57 -2.23
N GLU A 265 13.84 17.51 -3.37
CA GLU A 265 12.87 18.52 -3.79
C GLU A 265 11.63 18.42 -2.90
N ALA A 266 11.18 19.57 -2.38
CA ALA A 266 9.92 19.63 -1.66
C ALA A 266 8.77 19.26 -2.63
N PRO A 267 7.75 18.49 -2.17
CA PRO A 267 6.60 18.26 -3.01
C PRO A 267 5.99 19.62 -3.38
N SER A 268 5.87 19.90 -4.68
CA SER A 268 5.08 21.01 -5.16
C SER A 268 3.64 20.83 -4.66
N SER A 269 3.19 21.79 -3.86
CA SER A 269 1.85 21.89 -3.29
C SER A 269 0.76 21.83 -4.34
#